data_38c4346f8faa91fdd88ee268aadd328b
#
_entry.id   38c4346f8faa91fdd88ee268aadd328b
#
_cell.length_a   1.000
_cell.length_b   1.000
_cell.length_c   1.000
_cell.angle_alpha   90.00
_cell.angle_beta   90.00
_cell.angle_gamma   90.00
#
_symmetry.space_group_name_H-M   'P 1'
#
loop_
_entity.id
_entity.type
_entity.pdbx_description
1 polymer ?
#
loop_
_entity_poly.entity_id
_entity_poly.type
_entity_poly.pdbx_seq_one_letter_code
_entity_poly.pdbx_strand_id
1 'polypeptide(L)'
;MIILRPALRRRSLTSALLFIMALMMTVVSAPTAAAETSDCAESTSGRYETCFIYGGGVQDLLLISKIKGKIDATADASAAGETGNYIRIALYNWFATGGGTDIANSLVRAQASGVSVRVVVGPSDPGILTQLENAGIDVKYCANSCMDPDHGSMHNKFFLVKKGNTKLVLQSSSNLGAFQAQHAQNLLISRDDDALFSAYVNYWRRLYAGNWTYDGDTWNTNAKRTIDGTNDFSKAYFYPQPDSSRVADVLGNVSACEPGNDRIWMEASEFDDSAYSRGIATQLNRLRDIGCDVKVVVQKQVGYNTLMGYGVKESDIHCDGWSHNKLLLIDAKYASEWRKAVFVGSYNITENSAYRANDAMLRIIDGSVTNRYIDQFRALWTNPRTCDAPGEG
;
A
#
# COMPACT_ATOMS: atom_id res chain seq x y z
N MET A 1 -70.83 -65.95 60.26
CA MET A 1 -69.50 -66.39 60.66
C MET A 1 -68.72 -66.59 59.37
N ILE A 2 -68.08 -65.54 58.90
CA ILE A 2 -67.43 -65.46 57.60
C ILE A 2 -65.94 -65.28 57.78
N ILE A 3 -65.18 -66.22 57.25
CA ILE A 3 -63.73 -66.24 57.31
C ILE A 3 -63.17 -65.55 56.04
N LEU A 4 -62.50 -64.50 56.20
CA LEU A 4 -61.80 -63.83 55.13
C LEU A 4 -60.32 -64.26 55.09
N ARG A 5 -59.90 -64.71 53.94
CA ARG A 5 -58.49 -64.99 53.62
C ARG A 5 -57.87 -63.78 52.92
N PRO A 6 -56.62 -63.43 53.19
CA PRO A 6 -55.98 -62.26 52.55
C PRO A 6 -55.36 -62.62 51.20
N ALA A 7 -55.47 -61.64 50.27
CA ALA A 7 -54.88 -61.74 48.93
C ALA A 7 -53.45 -61.30 48.93
N LEU A 8 -52.56 -62.15 48.36
CA LEU A 8 -51.16 -61.76 48.07
C LEU A 8 -51.09 -60.71 46.95
N ARG A 9 -50.54 -59.55 47.25
CA ARG A 9 -50.16 -58.56 46.24
C ARG A 9 -48.82 -58.93 45.68
N ARG A 10 -48.78 -59.24 44.37
CA ARG A 10 -47.52 -59.28 43.59
C ARG A 10 -47.04 -57.83 43.36
N ARG A 11 -45.81 -57.55 43.75
CA ARG A 11 -45.14 -56.31 43.38
C ARG A 11 -44.51 -56.51 41.98
N SER A 12 -44.95 -55.77 41.00
CA SER A 12 -44.27 -55.63 39.72
C SER A 12 -43.14 -54.61 39.85
N LEU A 13 -41.92 -55.06 39.61
CA LEU A 13 -40.76 -54.15 39.46
C LEU A 13 -40.85 -53.53 38.04
N THR A 14 -41.22 -52.26 38.00
CA THR A 14 -41.04 -51.44 36.80
C THR A 14 -39.58 -50.88 36.80
N SER A 15 -38.77 -51.45 35.91
CA SER A 15 -37.43 -50.96 35.62
C SER A 15 -37.54 -49.61 34.93
N ALA A 16 -37.19 -48.51 35.62
CA ALA A 16 -37.03 -47.22 35.00
C ALA A 16 -35.71 -47.20 34.23
N LEU A 17 -35.75 -47.31 32.91
CA LEU A 17 -34.62 -47.01 32.02
C LEU A 17 -34.44 -45.48 32.00
N LEU A 18 -33.45 -44.95 32.70
CA LEU A 18 -32.97 -43.59 32.48
C LEU A 18 -32.20 -43.55 31.15
N PHE A 19 -32.79 -42.96 30.12
CA PHE A 19 -32.09 -42.55 28.89
C PHE A 19 -31.28 -41.27 29.21
N ILE A 20 -29.99 -41.43 29.50
CA ILE A 20 -29.05 -40.30 29.51
C ILE A 20 -28.73 -40.03 28.04
N MET A 21 -29.42 -39.03 27.48
CA MET A 21 -29.07 -38.46 26.17
C MET A 21 -27.83 -37.56 26.38
N ALA A 22 -26.63 -38.09 26.17
CA ALA A 22 -25.42 -37.33 26.10
C ALA A 22 -25.45 -36.48 24.83
N LEU A 23 -25.80 -35.20 25.01
CA LEU A 23 -25.73 -34.20 23.95
C LEU A 23 -24.23 -33.91 23.71
N MET A 24 -23.60 -34.65 22.79
CA MET A 24 -22.31 -34.30 22.27
C MET A 24 -22.45 -32.99 21.50
N MET A 25 -22.19 -31.85 22.17
CA MET A 25 -21.88 -30.61 21.47
C MET A 25 -20.54 -30.82 20.75
N THR A 26 -20.62 -31.14 19.47
CA THR A 26 -19.47 -30.97 18.58
C THR A 26 -19.23 -29.47 18.49
N VAL A 27 -18.24 -28.98 19.23
CA VAL A 27 -17.67 -27.66 19.00
C VAL A 27 -17.03 -27.76 17.61
N VAL A 28 -17.77 -27.36 16.60
CA VAL A 28 -17.17 -27.06 15.29
C VAL A 28 -16.33 -25.83 15.53
N SER A 29 -15.05 -26.02 15.85
CA SER A 29 -14.08 -24.93 15.76
C SER A 29 -14.12 -24.45 14.32
N ALA A 30 -14.59 -23.21 14.10
CA ALA A 30 -14.41 -22.54 12.83
C ALA A 30 -12.92 -22.66 12.47
N PRO A 31 -12.57 -23.00 11.22
CA PRO A 31 -11.18 -22.99 10.82
C PRO A 31 -10.63 -21.60 11.13
N THR A 32 -9.64 -21.52 12.01
CA THR A 32 -8.85 -20.31 12.15
C THR A 32 -8.30 -20.03 10.76
N ALA A 33 -8.72 -18.92 10.15
CA ALA A 33 -8.12 -18.47 8.91
C ALA A 33 -6.60 -18.51 9.12
N ALA A 34 -5.89 -19.27 8.28
CA ALA A 34 -4.44 -19.29 8.33
C ALA A 34 -3.97 -17.84 8.15
N ALA A 35 -3.08 -17.38 9.04
CA ALA A 35 -2.50 -16.06 8.88
C ALA A 35 -1.84 -15.99 7.50
N GLU A 36 -2.23 -15.00 6.70
CA GLU A 36 -1.61 -14.79 5.40
C GLU A 36 -0.10 -14.58 5.58
N THR A 37 0.67 -15.31 4.80
CA THR A 37 2.14 -15.23 4.84
C THR A 37 2.62 -14.18 3.86
N SER A 38 3.49 -13.30 4.35
CA SER A 38 4.15 -12.29 3.52
C SER A 38 4.95 -12.94 2.40
N ASP A 39 4.79 -12.44 1.18
CA ASP A 39 5.43 -13.01 0.02
C ASP A 39 5.78 -11.98 -1.07
N CYS A 40 6.60 -12.40 -2.02
CA CYS A 40 6.88 -11.69 -3.25
C CYS A 40 6.64 -12.60 -4.45
N ALA A 41 6.02 -12.07 -5.50
CA ALA A 41 5.84 -12.79 -6.74
C ALA A 41 6.07 -11.91 -7.97
N GLU A 42 6.64 -12.48 -9.02
CA GLU A 42 6.76 -11.84 -10.32
C GLU A 42 5.43 -11.94 -11.10
N SER A 43 5.14 -10.91 -11.89
CA SER A 43 4.04 -10.93 -12.84
C SER A 43 4.30 -11.92 -13.97
N THR A 44 3.24 -12.40 -14.63
CA THR A 44 3.35 -13.28 -15.80
C THR A 44 4.17 -12.65 -16.95
N SER A 45 4.16 -11.33 -17.03
CA SER A 45 4.95 -10.59 -18.02
C SER A 45 6.44 -10.50 -17.68
N GLY A 46 6.85 -10.81 -16.43
CA GLY A 46 8.19 -10.61 -15.90
C GLY A 46 8.60 -9.15 -15.70
N ARG A 47 7.70 -8.20 -16.02
CA ARG A 47 7.98 -6.75 -15.92
C ARG A 47 7.84 -6.22 -14.50
N TYR A 48 7.04 -6.88 -13.67
CA TYR A 48 6.70 -6.42 -12.34
C TYR A 48 6.96 -7.50 -11.30
N GLU A 49 7.34 -7.07 -10.12
CA GLU A 49 7.39 -7.90 -8.93
C GLU A 49 6.57 -7.20 -7.84
N THR A 50 5.68 -7.93 -7.17
CA THR A 50 4.84 -7.43 -6.07
C THR A 50 5.19 -8.15 -4.79
N CYS A 51 5.40 -7.40 -3.70
CA CYS A 51 5.64 -7.93 -2.37
C CYS A 51 4.62 -7.35 -1.40
N PHE A 52 4.15 -8.18 -0.46
CA PHE A 52 3.19 -7.80 0.56
C PHE A 52 3.63 -8.23 1.94
N ILE A 53 3.36 -7.40 2.94
CA ILE A 53 3.32 -7.75 4.36
C ILE A 53 1.93 -7.42 4.89
N TYR A 54 1.41 -8.23 5.83
CA TYR A 54 0.00 -8.18 6.21
C TYR A 54 -0.26 -7.48 7.55
N GLY A 55 0.79 -6.98 8.20
CA GLY A 55 0.65 -6.20 9.43
C GLY A 55 0.12 -7.02 10.62
N GLY A 56 -0.53 -6.30 11.54
CA GLY A 56 -1.07 -6.94 12.76
C GLY A 56 -0.18 -6.79 13.98
N GLY A 57 0.74 -5.80 13.96
CA GLY A 57 1.62 -5.49 15.09
C GLY A 57 2.88 -6.36 15.18
N VAL A 58 3.06 -7.32 14.30
CA VAL A 58 4.27 -8.15 14.22
C VAL A 58 5.19 -7.60 13.14
N GLN A 59 6.45 -7.37 13.54
CA GLN A 59 7.43 -6.82 12.58
C GLN A 59 7.77 -7.84 11.49
N ASP A 60 7.64 -7.42 10.23
CA ASP A 60 8.02 -8.18 9.04
C ASP A 60 8.94 -7.34 8.14
N LEU A 61 10.13 -7.85 7.90
CA LEU A 61 11.20 -7.16 7.17
C LEU A 61 11.28 -7.57 5.68
N LEU A 62 10.28 -8.27 5.13
CA LEU A 62 10.31 -8.76 3.75
C LEU A 62 10.56 -7.63 2.76
N LEU A 63 9.82 -6.51 2.85
CA LEU A 63 9.98 -5.38 1.92
C LEU A 63 11.36 -4.75 2.04
N ILE A 64 11.85 -4.58 3.27
CA ILE A 64 13.20 -4.04 3.56
C ILE A 64 14.27 -4.95 2.97
N SER A 65 14.16 -6.27 3.21
CA SER A 65 15.09 -7.27 2.68
C SER A 65 15.10 -7.27 1.14
N LYS A 66 13.94 -7.07 0.51
CA LYS A 66 13.84 -7.00 -0.95
C LYS A 66 14.52 -5.74 -1.51
N ILE A 67 14.27 -4.57 -0.91
CA ILE A 67 14.94 -3.30 -1.28
C ILE A 67 16.45 -3.44 -1.08
N LYS A 68 16.88 -3.94 0.08
CA LYS A 68 18.29 -4.19 0.40
C LYS A 68 18.95 -5.07 -0.67
N GLY A 69 18.31 -6.18 -1.05
CA GLY A 69 18.83 -7.08 -2.07
C GLY A 69 19.08 -6.42 -3.44
N LYS A 70 18.21 -5.45 -3.84
CA LYS A 70 18.45 -4.70 -5.10
C LYS A 70 19.61 -3.71 -4.97
N ILE A 71 19.78 -3.07 -3.81
CA ILE A 71 20.93 -2.20 -3.51
C ILE A 71 22.23 -3.01 -3.51
N ASP A 72 22.25 -4.12 -2.79
CA ASP A 72 23.42 -5.00 -2.67
C ASP A 72 23.86 -5.58 -4.01
N ALA A 73 22.92 -6.06 -4.81
CA ALA A 73 23.23 -6.57 -6.16
C ALA A 73 23.81 -5.48 -7.08
N THR A 74 23.48 -4.20 -6.85
CA THR A 74 24.04 -3.07 -7.60
C THR A 74 25.45 -2.75 -7.12
N ALA A 75 25.70 -2.83 -5.80
CA ALA A 75 27.03 -2.69 -5.23
C ALA A 75 27.99 -3.79 -5.72
N ASP A 76 27.55 -5.05 -5.74
CA ASP A 76 28.32 -6.20 -6.20
C ASP A 76 28.69 -6.08 -7.68
N ALA A 77 27.74 -5.67 -8.54
CA ALA A 77 27.98 -5.42 -9.95
C ALA A 77 29.03 -4.32 -10.18
N SER A 78 28.93 -3.23 -9.40
CA SER A 78 29.90 -2.13 -9.48
C SER A 78 31.29 -2.57 -9.01
N ALA A 79 31.38 -3.34 -7.90
CA ALA A 79 32.63 -3.92 -7.41
C ALA A 79 33.25 -4.90 -8.42
N ALA A 80 32.45 -5.56 -9.26
CA ALA A 80 32.87 -6.41 -10.36
C ALA A 80 33.28 -5.64 -11.63
N GLY A 81 33.26 -4.29 -11.59
CA GLY A 81 33.71 -3.43 -12.69
C GLY A 81 32.60 -2.93 -13.61
N GLU A 82 31.32 -3.20 -13.30
CA GLU A 82 30.21 -2.63 -14.06
C GLU A 82 30.07 -1.14 -13.77
N THR A 83 30.04 -0.32 -14.81
CA THR A 83 30.04 1.15 -14.69
C THR A 83 28.68 1.77 -14.98
N GLY A 84 28.50 3.05 -14.58
CA GLY A 84 27.28 3.80 -14.83
C GLY A 84 26.11 3.41 -13.93
N ASN A 85 26.40 2.69 -12.84
CA ASN A 85 25.42 2.29 -11.82
C ASN A 85 25.07 3.49 -10.94
N TYR A 86 23.77 3.61 -10.63
CA TYR A 86 23.35 4.63 -9.69
C TYR A 86 22.07 4.23 -8.93
N ILE A 87 21.91 4.84 -7.75
CA ILE A 87 20.72 4.73 -6.90
C ILE A 87 20.22 6.13 -6.57
N ARG A 88 18.91 6.35 -6.72
CA ARG A 88 18.22 7.59 -6.32
C ARG A 88 17.07 7.22 -5.41
N ILE A 89 16.97 7.88 -4.28
CA ILE A 89 15.96 7.60 -3.26
C ILE A 89 15.17 8.87 -2.99
N ALA A 90 13.86 8.73 -2.82
CA ALA A 90 12.98 9.71 -2.23
C ALA A 90 12.16 9.03 -1.14
N LEU A 91 12.41 9.39 0.12
CA LEU A 91 11.86 8.69 1.28
C LEU A 91 11.41 9.67 2.37
N TYR A 92 10.16 9.54 2.83
CA TYR A 92 9.63 10.42 3.86
C TYR A 92 10.34 10.26 5.20
N ASN A 93 10.19 9.10 5.86
CA ASN A 93 10.76 8.85 7.16
C ASN A 93 11.75 7.68 7.12
N TRP A 94 12.89 7.88 7.75
CA TRP A 94 13.93 6.87 7.85
C TRP A 94 14.44 6.77 9.29
N PHE A 95 14.09 5.69 9.97
CA PHE A 95 14.52 5.41 11.33
C PHE A 95 15.56 4.29 11.36
N ALA A 96 16.45 4.33 12.36
CA ALA A 96 17.51 3.33 12.52
C ALA A 96 16.97 1.92 12.85
N THR A 97 15.73 1.81 13.33
CA THR A 97 15.07 0.56 13.68
C THR A 97 14.48 -0.17 12.47
N GLY A 98 14.04 -1.43 12.65
CA GLY A 98 13.30 -2.17 11.64
C GLY A 98 14.00 -2.30 10.29
N GLY A 99 15.32 -2.51 10.29
CA GLY A 99 16.11 -2.67 9.07
C GLY A 99 16.54 -1.35 8.39
N GLY A 100 16.20 -0.18 8.96
CA GLY A 100 16.62 1.11 8.40
C GLY A 100 18.15 1.29 8.39
N THR A 101 18.82 0.85 9.45
CA THR A 101 20.30 0.80 9.51
C THR A 101 20.89 -0.13 8.45
N ASP A 102 20.24 -1.26 8.16
CA ASP A 102 20.71 -2.21 7.16
C ASP A 102 20.67 -1.61 5.75
N ILE A 103 19.61 -0.85 5.43
CA ILE A 103 19.54 -0.09 4.16
C ILE A 103 20.65 0.96 4.09
N ALA A 104 20.89 1.72 5.18
CA ALA A 104 21.97 2.71 5.22
C ALA A 104 23.34 2.04 4.99
N ASN A 105 23.64 0.94 5.67
CA ASN A 105 24.87 0.17 5.49
C ASN A 105 25.04 -0.32 4.04
N SER A 106 23.98 -0.81 3.41
CA SER A 106 24.00 -1.25 2.01
C SER A 106 24.29 -0.08 1.05
N LEU A 107 23.75 1.10 1.30
CA LEU A 107 24.03 2.29 0.47
C LEU A 107 25.46 2.79 0.67
N VAL A 108 25.98 2.78 1.89
CA VAL A 108 27.39 3.09 2.18
C VAL A 108 28.31 2.13 1.41
N ARG A 109 28.01 0.83 1.43
CA ARG A 109 28.74 -0.17 0.64
C ARG A 109 28.63 0.11 -0.86
N ALA A 110 27.44 0.44 -1.35
CA ALA A 110 27.23 0.74 -2.77
C ALA A 110 28.04 1.98 -3.21
N GLN A 111 28.03 3.05 -2.41
CA GLN A 111 28.84 4.26 -2.67
C GLN A 111 30.33 3.94 -2.68
N ALA A 112 30.82 3.15 -1.72
CA ALA A 112 32.22 2.72 -1.67
C ALA A 112 32.62 1.83 -2.85
N SER A 113 31.69 1.12 -3.45
CA SER A 113 31.89 0.29 -4.66
C SER A 113 31.80 1.07 -5.98
N GLY A 114 31.62 2.40 -5.94
CA GLY A 114 31.56 3.26 -7.12
C GLY A 114 30.14 3.47 -7.69
N VAL A 115 29.10 3.04 -6.99
CA VAL A 115 27.71 3.38 -7.33
C VAL A 115 27.44 4.83 -6.96
N SER A 116 26.91 5.63 -7.88
CA SER A 116 26.50 7.00 -7.56
C SER A 116 25.19 6.99 -6.76
N VAL A 117 25.27 7.19 -5.44
CA VAL A 117 24.12 7.22 -4.55
C VAL A 117 23.73 8.66 -4.21
N ARG A 118 22.43 9.00 -4.31
CA ARG A 118 21.89 10.27 -3.82
C ARG A 118 20.52 10.06 -3.19
N VAL A 119 20.23 10.82 -2.14
CA VAL A 119 19.03 10.68 -1.32
C VAL A 119 18.30 12.01 -1.19
N VAL A 120 16.98 11.99 -1.38
CA VAL A 120 16.07 13.04 -0.95
C VAL A 120 15.24 12.48 0.19
N VAL A 121 15.23 13.14 1.34
CA VAL A 121 14.61 12.58 2.54
C VAL A 121 13.85 13.64 3.34
N GLY A 122 12.71 13.25 3.90
CA GLY A 122 11.97 14.02 4.89
C GLY A 122 12.50 13.82 6.32
N PRO A 123 11.71 14.12 7.36
CA PRO A 123 12.10 13.94 8.75
C PRO A 123 12.58 12.51 9.03
N SER A 124 13.81 12.36 9.49
CA SER A 124 14.49 11.07 9.63
C SER A 124 15.47 11.11 10.80
N ASP A 125 15.94 9.93 11.22
CA ASP A 125 16.92 9.79 12.30
C ASP A 125 18.23 10.51 11.92
N PRO A 126 18.68 11.48 12.73
CA PRO A 126 19.93 12.22 12.47
C PRO A 126 21.16 11.32 12.36
N GLY A 127 21.19 10.19 13.08
CA GLY A 127 22.27 9.20 13.01
C GLY A 127 22.37 8.55 11.63
N ILE A 128 21.23 8.22 11.01
CA ILE A 128 21.17 7.72 9.64
C ILE A 128 21.70 8.77 8.65
N LEU A 129 21.24 10.01 8.77
CA LEU A 129 21.66 11.08 7.85
C LEU A 129 23.18 11.31 7.96
N THR A 130 23.71 11.44 9.18
CA THR A 130 25.15 11.57 9.44
C THR A 130 25.95 10.40 8.88
N GLN A 131 25.45 9.17 9.00
CA GLN A 131 26.11 7.98 8.45
C GLN A 131 26.23 8.05 6.92
N LEU A 132 25.17 8.45 6.23
CA LEU A 132 25.16 8.60 4.78
C LEU A 132 26.10 9.71 4.31
N GLU A 133 26.06 10.88 4.94
CA GLU A 133 26.90 12.04 4.62
C GLU A 133 28.38 11.73 4.85
N ASN A 134 28.74 11.06 5.95
CA ASN A 134 30.11 10.63 6.24
C ASN A 134 30.66 9.64 5.19
N ALA A 135 29.79 8.91 4.52
CA ALA A 135 30.18 8.03 3.41
C ALA A 135 30.25 8.74 2.05
N GLY A 136 30.08 10.08 2.02
CA GLY A 136 30.09 10.88 0.80
C GLY A 136 28.84 10.73 -0.04
N ILE A 137 27.73 10.25 0.53
CA ILE A 137 26.42 10.21 -0.11
C ILE A 137 25.80 11.61 -0.02
N ASP A 138 25.36 12.12 -1.15
CA ASP A 138 24.71 13.42 -1.26
C ASP A 138 23.24 13.32 -0.78
N VAL A 139 22.94 13.95 0.36
CA VAL A 139 21.64 13.92 1.03
C VAL A 139 20.97 15.29 0.97
N LYS A 140 19.80 15.35 0.33
CA LYS A 140 18.91 16.51 0.38
C LYS A 140 17.85 16.27 1.44
N TYR A 141 17.93 16.99 2.55
CA TYR A 141 16.91 17.00 3.60
C TYR A 141 15.81 18.05 3.30
N CYS A 142 14.55 17.64 3.47
CA CYS A 142 13.37 18.49 3.32
C CYS A 142 12.51 18.37 4.59
N ALA A 143 12.47 19.42 5.41
CA ALA A 143 11.67 19.41 6.64
C ALA A 143 10.15 19.31 6.36
N ASN A 144 9.72 19.90 5.25
CA ASN A 144 8.36 19.88 4.73
C ASN A 144 8.39 19.32 3.28
N SER A 145 7.51 19.78 2.39
CA SER A 145 7.63 19.49 0.97
C SER A 145 8.96 20.01 0.42
N CYS A 146 9.64 19.24 -0.41
CA CYS A 146 10.88 19.70 -1.05
C CYS A 146 10.62 20.80 -2.08
N MET A 147 9.43 20.84 -2.68
CA MET A 147 9.05 21.82 -3.71
C MET A 147 8.31 23.04 -3.15
N ASP A 148 7.70 22.89 -1.97
CA ASP A 148 7.04 23.95 -1.22
C ASP A 148 7.52 23.85 0.25
N PRO A 149 8.62 24.53 0.61
CA PRO A 149 9.24 24.36 1.93
C PRO A 149 8.40 24.90 3.09
N ASP A 150 7.40 25.72 2.80
CA ASP A 150 6.51 26.29 3.82
C ASP A 150 5.29 25.41 4.12
N HIS A 151 4.98 24.47 3.23
CA HIS A 151 3.77 23.64 3.36
C HIS A 151 3.99 22.18 2.92
N GLY A 152 3.07 21.31 3.30
CA GLY A 152 3.08 19.92 2.88
C GLY A 152 4.16 19.07 3.54
N SER A 153 4.48 17.95 2.93
CA SER A 153 5.50 17.01 3.38
C SER A 153 6.22 16.35 2.21
N MET A 154 7.48 16.00 2.38
CA MET A 154 8.19 15.13 1.44
C MET A 154 7.77 13.67 1.71
N HIS A 155 6.61 13.24 1.20
CA HIS A 155 5.95 11.99 1.60
C HIS A 155 6.22 10.80 0.68
N ASN A 156 7.14 10.93 -0.29
CA ASN A 156 7.51 9.84 -1.20
C ASN A 156 8.14 8.63 -0.51
N LYS A 157 8.04 7.47 -1.15
CA LYS A 157 8.62 6.20 -0.72
C LYS A 157 9.02 5.38 -1.95
N PHE A 158 10.03 5.87 -2.71
CA PHE A 158 10.50 5.16 -3.88
C PHE A 158 12.03 5.10 -3.97
N PHE A 159 12.49 4.06 -4.65
CA PHE A 159 13.91 3.83 -4.95
C PHE A 159 14.04 3.61 -6.46
N LEU A 160 15.01 4.28 -7.07
CA LEU A 160 15.37 4.11 -8.47
C LEU A 160 16.75 3.47 -8.50
N VAL A 161 16.84 2.30 -9.13
CA VAL A 161 18.09 1.55 -9.23
C VAL A 161 18.43 1.34 -10.70
N LYS A 162 19.59 1.83 -11.11
CA LYS A 162 20.19 1.50 -12.39
C LYS A 162 21.42 0.62 -12.16
N LYS A 163 21.39 -0.59 -12.70
CA LYS A 163 22.48 -1.56 -12.66
C LYS A 163 22.76 -2.00 -14.11
N GLY A 164 23.87 -1.56 -14.68
CA GLY A 164 24.15 -1.73 -16.09
C GLY A 164 23.01 -1.19 -16.97
N ASN A 165 22.39 -2.07 -17.74
CA ASN A 165 21.23 -1.75 -18.56
C ASN A 165 19.90 -1.91 -17.82
N THR A 166 19.88 -2.63 -16.70
CA THR A 166 18.66 -2.85 -15.92
C THR A 166 18.26 -1.57 -15.16
N LYS A 167 17.00 -1.20 -15.28
CA LYS A 167 16.39 -0.05 -14.62
C LYS A 167 15.20 -0.50 -13.79
N LEU A 168 15.22 -0.20 -12.50
CA LEU A 168 14.17 -0.57 -11.57
C LEU A 168 13.54 0.67 -10.94
N VAL A 169 12.21 0.72 -10.96
CA VAL A 169 11.42 1.62 -10.10
C VAL A 169 10.81 0.77 -9.00
N LEU A 170 11.20 1.03 -7.76
CA LEU A 170 10.66 0.40 -6.56
C LEU A 170 9.74 1.42 -5.89
N GLN A 171 8.43 1.23 -5.97
CA GLN A 171 7.43 2.07 -5.32
C GLN A 171 6.86 1.34 -4.12
N SER A 172 7.01 1.92 -2.93
CA SER A 172 6.48 1.35 -1.68
C SER A 172 5.39 2.21 -1.07
N SER A 173 4.56 1.61 -0.23
CA SER A 173 3.70 2.32 0.73
C SER A 173 4.41 2.57 2.06
N SER A 174 5.53 1.87 2.33
CA SER A 174 6.25 1.83 3.61
C SER A 174 7.35 2.89 3.69
N ASN A 175 7.46 3.55 4.85
CA ASN A 175 8.69 4.19 5.31
C ASN A 175 9.69 3.11 5.81
N LEU A 176 10.90 3.52 6.20
CA LEU A 176 11.88 2.65 6.84
C LEU A 176 11.84 2.81 8.35
N GLY A 177 11.51 1.74 9.07
CA GLY A 177 11.45 1.72 10.53
C GLY A 177 10.62 0.58 11.09
N ALA A 178 10.83 0.22 12.36
CA ALA A 178 10.19 -0.92 13.02
C ALA A 178 8.66 -0.81 13.04
N PHE A 179 8.14 0.37 13.31
CA PHE A 179 6.70 0.63 13.34
C PHE A 179 6.05 0.36 11.97
N GLN A 180 6.69 0.81 10.90
CA GLN A 180 6.19 0.60 9.54
C GLN A 180 6.20 -0.88 9.12
N ALA A 181 7.19 -1.64 9.60
CA ALA A 181 7.27 -3.08 9.36
C ALA A 181 6.21 -3.91 10.11
N GLN A 182 5.42 -3.30 10.99
CA GLN A 182 4.30 -3.92 11.69
C GLN A 182 2.95 -3.72 10.99
N HIS A 183 2.89 -2.88 9.96
CA HIS A 183 1.68 -2.56 9.21
C HIS A 183 1.57 -3.38 7.93
N ALA A 184 0.35 -3.56 7.44
CA ALA A 184 0.13 -4.06 6.09
C ALA A 184 0.63 -3.04 5.08
N GLN A 185 1.58 -3.46 4.26
CA GLN A 185 2.32 -2.61 3.30
C GLN A 185 2.55 -3.37 2.00
N ASN A 186 2.85 -2.62 0.96
CA ASN A 186 3.23 -3.20 -0.32
C ASN A 186 4.49 -2.56 -0.92
N LEU A 187 5.13 -3.32 -1.79
CA LEU A 187 6.21 -2.88 -2.65
C LEU A 187 5.94 -3.40 -4.06
N LEU A 188 5.88 -2.50 -5.03
CA LEU A 188 5.80 -2.81 -6.44
C LEU A 188 7.13 -2.42 -7.09
N ILE A 189 7.74 -3.37 -7.80
CA ILE A 189 8.97 -3.17 -8.55
C ILE A 189 8.65 -3.28 -10.04
N SER A 190 8.86 -2.20 -10.79
CA SER A 190 8.82 -2.20 -12.25
C SER A 190 10.23 -2.33 -12.81
N ARG A 191 10.38 -3.20 -13.82
CA ARG A 191 11.67 -3.54 -14.44
C ARG A 191 11.69 -3.09 -15.90
N ASP A 192 12.75 -2.39 -16.28
CA ASP A 192 13.11 -2.04 -17.66
C ASP A 192 12.01 -1.30 -18.44
N ASP A 193 11.21 -0.51 -17.72
CA ASP A 193 10.31 0.48 -18.30
C ASP A 193 11.04 1.83 -18.37
N ASP A 194 11.66 2.10 -19.50
CA ASP A 194 12.50 3.29 -19.70
C ASP A 194 11.73 4.59 -19.56
N ALA A 195 10.49 4.65 -20.04
CA ALA A 195 9.65 5.82 -19.96
C ALA A 195 9.27 6.11 -18.49
N LEU A 196 8.81 5.08 -17.77
CA LEU A 196 8.48 5.17 -16.36
C LEU A 196 9.70 5.57 -15.52
N PHE A 197 10.84 4.89 -15.75
CA PHE A 197 12.07 5.18 -15.03
C PHE A 197 12.55 6.62 -15.24
N SER A 198 12.59 7.09 -16.49
CA SER A 198 12.97 8.47 -16.84
C SER A 198 12.10 9.49 -16.16
N ALA A 199 10.89 9.20 -16.08
CA ALA A 199 9.89 9.98 -15.44
C ALA A 199 10.09 10.13 -13.92
N TYR A 200 10.29 9.04 -13.22
CA TYR A 200 10.64 9.06 -11.81
C TYR A 200 11.97 9.80 -11.58
N VAL A 201 12.95 9.63 -12.47
CA VAL A 201 14.23 10.39 -12.41
C VAL A 201 13.99 11.88 -12.55
N ASN A 202 13.14 12.31 -13.48
CA ASN A 202 12.80 13.73 -13.65
C ASN A 202 12.06 14.28 -12.44
N TYR A 203 11.11 13.53 -11.88
CA TYR A 203 10.46 13.93 -10.65
C TYR A 203 11.45 14.00 -9.48
N TRP A 204 12.32 13.01 -9.30
CA TRP A 204 13.37 13.00 -8.29
C TRP A 204 14.27 14.23 -8.40
N ARG A 205 14.67 14.64 -9.63
CA ARG A 205 15.47 15.84 -9.87
C ARG A 205 14.77 17.13 -9.39
N ARG A 206 13.44 17.21 -9.55
CA ARG A 206 12.65 18.33 -9.05
C ARG A 206 12.64 18.39 -7.52
N LEU A 207 12.46 17.26 -6.87
CA LEU A 207 12.57 17.15 -5.41
C LEU A 207 13.96 17.58 -4.93
N TYR A 208 14.99 17.09 -5.61
CA TYR A 208 16.37 17.41 -5.27
C TYR A 208 16.70 18.91 -5.49
N ALA A 209 16.22 19.52 -6.55
CA ALA A 209 16.37 20.94 -6.84
C ALA A 209 15.64 21.83 -5.80
N GLY A 210 14.59 21.30 -5.16
CA GLY A 210 13.89 22.00 -4.10
C GLY A 210 13.03 23.18 -4.57
N ASN A 211 12.44 23.11 -5.75
CA ASN A 211 11.58 24.16 -6.27
C ASN A 211 10.45 23.64 -7.17
N TRP A 212 9.45 24.47 -7.39
CA TRP A 212 8.32 24.20 -8.28
C TRP A 212 8.70 24.19 -9.76
N THR A 213 9.84 24.76 -10.11
CA THR A 213 10.33 24.87 -11.48
C THR A 213 11.61 24.05 -11.65
N TYR A 214 11.69 23.30 -12.74
CA TYR A 214 12.88 22.56 -13.13
C TYR A 214 13.00 22.63 -14.66
N ASP A 215 14.19 22.99 -15.17
CA ASP A 215 14.46 23.17 -16.60
C ASP A 215 13.48 24.15 -17.31
N GLY A 216 13.07 25.22 -16.62
CA GLY A 216 12.12 26.21 -17.14
C GLY A 216 10.66 25.76 -17.14
N ASP A 217 10.37 24.56 -16.66
CA ASP A 217 9.04 23.99 -16.57
C ASP A 217 8.39 24.31 -15.24
N THR A 218 7.20 24.91 -15.28
CA THR A 218 6.41 25.07 -14.05
C THR A 218 5.73 23.76 -13.70
N TRP A 219 5.79 23.37 -12.40
CA TRP A 219 5.07 22.23 -11.88
C TRP A 219 3.56 22.28 -12.16
N ASN A 220 3.04 23.48 -12.34
CA ASN A 220 1.62 23.79 -12.52
C ASN A 220 1.04 23.53 -13.91
N THR A 221 1.80 23.10 -14.89
CA THR A 221 1.23 22.78 -16.20
C THR A 221 0.75 21.34 -16.23
N ASN A 222 -0.53 21.11 -16.58
CA ASN A 222 -1.16 19.79 -16.59
C ASN A 222 -0.40 18.72 -17.40
N ALA A 223 0.25 19.11 -18.48
CA ALA A 223 1.03 18.22 -19.35
C ALA A 223 2.28 17.64 -18.68
N LYS A 224 2.73 18.19 -17.55
CA LYS A 224 4.01 17.85 -16.92
C LYS A 224 3.88 17.16 -15.57
N ARG A 225 2.66 16.98 -15.07
CA ARG A 225 2.35 16.31 -13.80
C ARG A 225 2.09 14.83 -13.97
N THR A 226 1.61 14.46 -15.12
CA THR A 226 1.47 13.06 -15.51
C THR A 226 2.52 12.78 -16.55
N ILE A 227 3.22 11.69 -16.40
CA ILE A 227 4.09 11.22 -17.43
C ILE A 227 3.25 10.59 -18.50
N ASP A 228 2.97 11.41 -19.51
CA ASP A 228 2.56 10.91 -20.80
C ASP A 228 3.80 10.31 -21.47
N GLY A 229 3.73 9.10 -21.90
CA GLY A 229 4.86 8.38 -22.52
C GLY A 229 5.16 7.09 -21.84
N THR A 230 4.49 6.78 -20.77
CA THR A 230 4.30 5.43 -20.35
C THR A 230 3.37 4.77 -21.36
N ASN A 231 3.74 3.60 -21.75
CA ASN A 231 2.92 2.73 -22.57
C ASN A 231 1.56 2.50 -21.90
N ASP A 232 0.65 1.78 -22.52
CA ASP A 232 -0.67 1.47 -21.97
C ASP A 232 -0.62 0.69 -20.63
N PHE A 233 0.55 0.24 -20.19
CA PHE A 233 0.72 -0.63 -19.03
C PHE A 233 1.05 0.12 -17.74
N SER A 234 1.83 1.20 -17.79
CA SER A 234 2.25 1.95 -16.61
C SER A 234 2.07 3.45 -16.78
N LYS A 235 1.69 4.14 -15.68
CA LYS A 235 1.61 5.59 -15.62
C LYS A 235 1.87 6.07 -14.20
N ALA A 236 2.78 7.03 -14.04
CA ALA A 236 3.00 7.68 -12.76
C ALA A 236 2.25 9.00 -12.68
N TYR A 237 1.74 9.30 -11.50
CA TYR A 237 1.15 10.58 -11.11
C TYR A 237 1.98 11.15 -9.98
N PHE A 238 2.54 12.32 -10.17
CA PHE A 238 3.36 12.98 -9.17
C PHE A 238 2.63 14.17 -8.58
N TYR A 239 2.80 14.36 -7.29
CA TYR A 239 2.14 15.41 -6.53
C TYR A 239 3.16 16.39 -5.94
N PRO A 240 2.71 17.59 -5.58
CA PRO A 240 1.33 18.06 -5.51
C PRO A 240 0.71 18.42 -6.88
N GLN A 241 -0.63 18.37 -6.94
CA GLN A 241 -1.41 18.73 -8.13
C GLN A 241 -2.56 19.69 -7.73
N PRO A 242 -2.27 20.97 -7.48
CA PRO A 242 -3.20 21.89 -6.83
C PRO A 242 -4.50 22.15 -7.58
N ASP A 243 -4.55 21.86 -8.89
CA ASP A 243 -5.71 22.16 -9.73
C ASP A 243 -6.49 20.90 -10.14
N SER A 244 -6.23 19.75 -9.52
CA SER A 244 -6.79 18.48 -9.98
C SER A 244 -7.09 17.52 -8.83
N SER A 245 -8.32 17.00 -8.83
CA SER A 245 -8.69 15.85 -7.99
C SER A 245 -8.43 14.55 -8.75
N ARG A 246 -7.15 14.21 -8.90
CA ARG A 246 -6.71 13.13 -9.79
C ARG A 246 -7.33 11.76 -9.47
N VAL A 247 -7.54 11.41 -8.21
CA VAL A 247 -8.20 10.15 -7.84
C VAL A 247 -9.68 10.18 -8.23
N ALA A 248 -10.38 11.30 -8.01
CA ALA A 248 -11.76 11.45 -8.47
C ALA A 248 -11.85 11.38 -10.01
N ASP A 249 -10.89 11.97 -10.74
CA ASP A 249 -10.83 11.87 -12.21
C ASP A 249 -10.63 10.43 -12.67
N VAL A 250 -9.75 9.67 -11.99
CA VAL A 250 -9.53 8.24 -12.26
C VAL A 250 -10.81 7.45 -12.05
N LEU A 251 -11.51 7.64 -10.93
CA LEU A 251 -12.81 7.01 -10.66
C LEU A 251 -13.88 7.47 -11.66
N GLY A 252 -13.87 8.74 -12.05
CA GLY A 252 -14.77 9.30 -13.08
C GLY A 252 -14.63 8.64 -14.44
N ASN A 253 -13.45 8.11 -14.78
CA ASN A 253 -13.19 7.38 -16.02
C ASN A 253 -13.72 5.93 -16.02
N VAL A 254 -14.30 5.43 -14.92
CA VAL A 254 -15.03 4.16 -14.88
C VAL A 254 -16.45 4.41 -15.37
N SER A 255 -16.80 3.80 -16.51
CA SER A 255 -18.05 4.04 -17.21
C SER A 255 -19.10 2.94 -17.04
N ALA A 256 -18.68 1.72 -16.69
CA ALA A 256 -19.58 0.59 -16.47
C ALA A 256 -18.93 -0.49 -15.61
N CYS A 257 -19.77 -1.24 -14.91
CA CYS A 257 -19.42 -2.45 -14.19
C CYS A 257 -20.42 -3.58 -14.51
N GLU A 258 -19.92 -4.80 -14.62
CA GLU A 258 -20.76 -5.99 -14.65
C GLU A 258 -21.07 -6.43 -13.21
N PRO A 259 -22.34 -6.40 -12.76
CA PRO A 259 -22.68 -6.72 -11.38
C PRO A 259 -22.18 -8.11 -10.96
N GLY A 260 -21.56 -8.19 -9.79
CA GLY A 260 -20.99 -9.42 -9.24
C GLY A 260 -19.61 -9.83 -9.76
N ASN A 261 -19.12 -9.20 -10.84
CA ASN A 261 -17.82 -9.48 -11.42
C ASN A 261 -16.83 -8.33 -11.21
N ASP A 262 -17.28 -7.11 -11.42
CA ASP A 262 -16.44 -5.93 -11.47
C ASP A 262 -16.36 -5.23 -10.12
N ARG A 263 -15.19 -4.68 -9.84
CA ARG A 263 -14.89 -4.14 -8.52
C ARG A 263 -14.09 -2.85 -8.57
N ILE A 264 -14.40 -2.00 -7.59
CA ILE A 264 -13.64 -0.79 -7.27
C ILE A 264 -13.30 -0.88 -5.78
N TRP A 265 -12.09 -1.30 -5.47
CA TRP A 265 -11.64 -1.49 -4.12
C TRP A 265 -10.53 -0.52 -3.76
N MET A 266 -10.57 0.02 -2.55
CA MET A 266 -9.61 1.04 -2.09
C MET A 266 -9.08 0.70 -0.70
N GLU A 267 -7.78 0.88 -0.50
CA GLU A 267 -7.17 0.97 0.83
C GLU A 267 -6.60 2.36 1.02
N ALA A 268 -7.00 3.02 2.10
CA ALA A 268 -6.56 4.36 2.43
C ALA A 268 -6.06 4.41 3.87
N SER A 269 -4.74 4.52 4.04
CA SER A 269 -4.14 4.73 5.35
C SER A 269 -4.67 6.04 5.98
N GLU A 270 -4.77 7.10 5.19
CA GLU A 270 -5.44 8.33 5.60
C GLU A 270 -6.52 8.72 4.59
N PHE A 271 -7.69 9.02 5.12
CA PHE A 271 -8.83 9.56 4.40
C PHE A 271 -9.42 10.68 5.28
N ASP A 272 -9.15 11.95 4.94
CA ASP A 272 -9.57 13.09 5.74
C ASP A 272 -11.01 13.53 5.42
N ASP A 273 -11.52 14.53 6.15
CA ASP A 273 -12.85 15.13 5.90
C ASP A 273 -12.74 16.45 5.12
N SER A 274 -11.87 16.48 4.10
CA SER A 274 -11.73 17.62 3.19
C SER A 274 -12.72 17.56 2.02
N ALA A 275 -12.89 18.68 1.33
CA ALA A 275 -13.67 18.73 0.09
C ALA A 275 -13.11 17.76 -0.98
N TYR A 276 -11.80 17.55 -0.99
CA TYR A 276 -11.12 16.59 -1.85
C TYR A 276 -11.61 15.16 -1.59
N SER A 277 -11.54 14.72 -0.34
CA SER A 277 -11.90 13.35 0.06
C SER A 277 -13.40 13.08 -0.07
N ARG A 278 -14.22 14.09 0.21
CA ARG A 278 -15.69 14.05 0.00
C ARG A 278 -16.04 13.82 -1.47
N GLY A 279 -15.32 14.47 -2.40
CA GLY A 279 -15.48 14.25 -3.84
C GLY A 279 -15.19 12.81 -4.25
N ILE A 280 -14.20 12.16 -3.62
CA ILE A 280 -13.88 10.75 -3.85
C ILE A 280 -14.99 9.84 -3.30
N ALA A 281 -15.50 10.09 -2.07
CA ALA A 281 -16.63 9.36 -1.51
C ALA A 281 -17.87 9.44 -2.42
N THR A 282 -18.15 10.61 -2.99
CA THR A 282 -19.22 10.80 -3.98
C THR A 282 -19.02 9.93 -5.22
N GLN A 283 -17.78 9.82 -5.73
CA GLN A 283 -17.49 8.94 -6.88
C GLN A 283 -17.66 7.46 -6.52
N LEU A 284 -17.27 7.04 -5.34
CA LEU A 284 -17.48 5.66 -4.87
C LEU A 284 -18.97 5.30 -4.83
N ASN A 285 -19.83 6.22 -4.35
CA ASN A 285 -21.28 6.03 -4.38
C ASN A 285 -21.81 5.91 -5.81
N ARG A 286 -21.42 6.81 -6.70
CA ARG A 286 -21.78 6.73 -8.12
C ARG A 286 -21.42 5.38 -8.73
N LEU A 287 -20.23 4.86 -8.43
CA LEU A 287 -19.76 3.59 -8.94
C LEU A 287 -20.58 2.41 -8.40
N ARG A 288 -20.92 2.42 -7.12
CA ARG A 288 -21.85 1.45 -6.55
C ARG A 288 -23.22 1.49 -7.26
N ASP A 289 -23.75 2.69 -7.50
CA ASP A 289 -25.07 2.88 -8.12
C ASP A 289 -25.12 2.39 -9.58
N ILE A 290 -24.00 2.35 -10.29
CA ILE A 290 -23.89 1.72 -11.63
C ILE A 290 -23.53 0.22 -11.56
N GLY A 291 -23.54 -0.41 -10.38
CA GLY A 291 -23.42 -1.85 -10.18
C GLY A 291 -22.03 -2.38 -9.87
N CYS A 292 -21.04 -1.52 -9.60
CA CYS A 292 -19.73 -1.95 -9.16
C CYS A 292 -19.76 -2.53 -7.72
N ASP A 293 -18.99 -3.58 -7.46
CA ASP A 293 -18.67 -4.01 -6.09
C ASP A 293 -17.66 -3.03 -5.50
N VAL A 294 -18.13 -2.09 -4.67
CA VAL A 294 -17.30 -1.07 -4.02
C VAL A 294 -16.94 -1.54 -2.62
N LYS A 295 -15.63 -1.52 -2.29
CA LYS A 295 -15.13 -1.81 -0.94
C LYS A 295 -14.00 -0.85 -0.58
N VAL A 296 -14.00 -0.40 0.67
CA VAL A 296 -12.97 0.51 1.18
C VAL A 296 -12.44 -0.01 2.53
N VAL A 297 -11.14 -0.18 2.64
CA VAL A 297 -10.45 -0.39 3.92
C VAL A 297 -9.79 0.92 4.31
N VAL A 298 -10.07 1.41 5.51
CA VAL A 298 -9.44 2.61 6.08
C VAL A 298 -8.69 2.27 7.35
N GLN A 299 -7.56 2.95 7.57
CA GLN A 299 -6.79 2.77 8.79
C GLN A 299 -7.41 3.53 9.97
N LYS A 300 -7.92 4.74 9.74
CA LYS A 300 -8.33 5.67 10.80
C LYS A 300 -9.84 5.86 10.88
N GLN A 301 -10.34 6.05 12.12
CA GLN A 301 -11.75 6.28 12.39
C GLN A 301 -12.31 7.51 11.67
N VAL A 302 -11.50 8.56 11.48
CA VAL A 302 -11.93 9.75 10.72
C VAL A 302 -12.30 9.39 9.28
N GLY A 303 -11.55 8.53 8.62
CA GLY A 303 -11.85 8.07 7.26
C GLY A 303 -13.15 7.27 7.19
N TYR A 304 -13.37 6.36 8.15
CA TYR A 304 -14.62 5.62 8.28
C TYR A 304 -15.82 6.56 8.42
N ASN A 305 -15.73 7.53 9.34
CA ASN A 305 -16.80 8.49 9.60
C ASN A 305 -17.08 9.39 8.38
N THR A 306 -16.04 9.82 7.67
CA THR A 306 -16.18 10.62 6.45
C THR A 306 -16.92 9.83 5.36
N LEU A 307 -16.49 8.60 5.07
CA LEU A 307 -17.14 7.75 4.07
C LEU A 307 -18.62 7.52 4.39
N MET A 308 -18.94 7.19 5.66
CA MET A 308 -20.32 7.03 6.15
C MET A 308 -21.11 8.34 6.00
N GLY A 309 -20.54 9.47 6.40
CA GLY A 309 -21.17 10.79 6.35
C GLY A 309 -21.51 11.23 4.91
N TYR A 310 -20.81 10.71 3.92
CA TYR A 310 -21.04 10.98 2.48
C TYR A 310 -21.70 9.81 1.75
N GLY A 311 -22.37 8.92 2.47
CA GLY A 311 -23.32 7.94 1.95
C GLY A 311 -22.70 6.63 1.44
N VAL A 312 -21.41 6.38 1.65
CA VAL A 312 -20.85 5.04 1.43
C VAL A 312 -21.47 4.10 2.48
N LYS A 313 -21.99 2.94 2.04
CA LYS A 313 -22.66 2.01 2.96
C LYS A 313 -21.68 1.42 3.97
N GLU A 314 -22.14 1.25 5.20
CA GLU A 314 -21.36 0.60 6.25
C GLU A 314 -20.84 -0.78 5.85
N SER A 315 -21.65 -1.56 5.13
CA SER A 315 -21.25 -2.87 4.59
C SER A 315 -20.10 -2.84 3.59
N ASP A 316 -19.80 -1.66 3.04
CA ASP A 316 -18.80 -1.44 2.01
C ASP A 316 -17.52 -0.81 2.59
N ILE A 317 -17.46 -0.64 3.92
CA ILE A 317 -16.33 -0.03 4.63
C ILE A 317 -15.86 -0.96 5.74
N HIS A 318 -14.57 -1.25 5.79
CA HIS A 318 -13.93 -1.91 6.93
C HIS A 318 -12.82 -1.02 7.49
N CYS A 319 -12.62 -1.13 8.80
CA CYS A 319 -11.43 -0.59 9.46
C CYS A 319 -10.33 -1.64 9.53
N ASP A 320 -9.08 -1.19 9.36
CA ASP A 320 -7.90 -1.94 9.73
C ASP A 320 -6.79 -0.98 10.18
N GLY A 321 -6.69 -0.74 11.48
CA GLY A 321 -5.69 0.16 12.08
C GLY A 321 -4.24 -0.23 11.75
N TRP A 322 -4.00 -1.47 11.32
CA TRP A 322 -2.69 -1.94 10.88
C TRP A 322 -2.48 -1.87 9.36
N SER A 323 -3.43 -1.33 8.58
CA SER A 323 -3.22 -1.12 7.14
C SER A 323 -2.60 0.24 6.86
N HIS A 324 -1.42 0.26 6.28
CA HIS A 324 -0.77 1.49 5.82
C HIS A 324 -0.64 1.53 4.28
N ASN A 325 -1.40 0.69 3.59
CA ASN A 325 -1.47 0.69 2.13
C ASN A 325 -2.15 1.97 1.59
N LYS A 326 -1.79 2.32 0.37
CA LYS A 326 -2.46 3.32 -0.45
C LYS A 326 -2.71 2.65 -1.79
N LEU A 327 -3.92 2.13 -1.94
CA LEU A 327 -4.30 1.25 -3.04
C LEU A 327 -5.64 1.67 -3.63
N LEU A 328 -5.73 1.70 -4.97
CA LEU A 328 -6.98 1.72 -5.69
C LEU A 328 -6.95 0.61 -6.74
N LEU A 329 -7.91 -0.30 -6.67
CA LEU A 329 -8.14 -1.39 -7.62
C LEU A 329 -9.33 -1.05 -8.51
N ILE A 330 -9.14 -1.17 -9.80
CA ILE A 330 -10.19 -1.05 -10.81
C ILE A 330 -10.18 -2.32 -11.65
N ASP A 331 -11.25 -3.10 -11.55
CA ASP A 331 -11.55 -4.23 -12.44
C ASP A 331 -12.93 -3.94 -13.02
N ALA A 332 -12.98 -3.20 -14.13
CA ALA A 332 -14.20 -2.61 -14.69
C ALA A 332 -13.93 -2.01 -16.08
N LYS A 333 -14.99 -1.43 -16.70
CA LYS A 333 -14.81 -0.63 -17.92
C LYS A 333 -14.20 0.73 -17.58
N TYR A 334 -12.87 0.80 -17.67
CA TYR A 334 -12.04 1.95 -17.34
C TYR A 334 -11.40 2.55 -18.60
N ALA A 335 -11.52 3.86 -18.79
CA ALA A 335 -11.02 4.56 -19.98
C ALA A 335 -11.46 3.86 -21.29
N SER A 336 -12.75 3.56 -21.39
CA SER A 336 -13.45 2.96 -22.52
C SER A 336 -13.19 1.47 -22.79
N GLU A 337 -12.32 0.81 -22.01
CA GLU A 337 -11.99 -0.62 -22.16
C GLU A 337 -12.18 -1.39 -20.85
N TRP A 338 -12.50 -2.68 -20.94
CA TRP A 338 -12.49 -3.57 -19.79
C TRP A 338 -11.04 -3.83 -19.36
N ARG A 339 -10.69 -3.37 -18.18
CA ARG A 339 -9.30 -3.39 -17.70
C ARG A 339 -9.20 -3.77 -16.23
N LYS A 340 -8.11 -4.46 -15.92
CA LYS A 340 -7.62 -4.66 -14.56
C LYS A 340 -6.47 -3.71 -14.32
N ALA A 341 -6.69 -2.72 -13.47
CA ALA A 341 -5.71 -1.71 -13.13
C ALA A 341 -5.52 -1.61 -11.62
N VAL A 342 -4.29 -1.42 -11.19
CA VAL A 342 -3.94 -1.11 -9.81
C VAL A 342 -3.19 0.21 -9.74
N PHE A 343 -3.52 1.01 -8.74
CA PHE A 343 -2.85 2.25 -8.40
C PHE A 343 -2.26 2.10 -6.99
N VAL A 344 -0.97 2.29 -6.86
CA VAL A 344 -0.23 2.12 -5.61
C VAL A 344 0.78 3.24 -5.41
N GLY A 345 1.19 3.47 -4.18
CA GLY A 345 2.22 4.47 -3.92
C GLY A 345 2.24 4.99 -2.50
N SER A 346 2.68 6.22 -2.37
CA SER A 346 2.74 6.92 -1.09
C SER A 346 1.50 7.79 -0.81
N TYR A 347 0.65 8.01 -1.79
CA TYR A 347 -0.41 8.99 -1.85
C TYR A 347 -1.59 8.67 -0.94
N ASN A 348 -1.88 9.52 0.03
CA ASN A 348 -3.05 9.45 0.91
C ASN A 348 -4.27 10.14 0.29
N ILE A 349 -5.47 9.79 0.73
CA ILE A 349 -6.72 10.46 0.32
C ILE A 349 -6.95 11.66 1.24
N THR A 350 -6.09 12.67 1.09
CA THR A 350 -6.13 13.89 1.89
C THR A 350 -5.87 15.12 1.05
N GLU A 351 -6.38 16.26 1.49
CA GLU A 351 -6.10 17.55 0.83
C GLU A 351 -4.60 17.86 0.82
N ASN A 352 -3.88 17.50 1.90
CA ASN A 352 -2.44 17.69 1.97
C ASN A 352 -1.70 16.89 0.89
N SER A 353 -2.01 15.59 0.73
CA SER A 353 -1.40 14.76 -0.32
C SER A 353 -1.73 15.26 -1.72
N ALA A 354 -2.97 15.74 -1.95
CA ALA A 354 -3.39 16.23 -3.25
C ALA A 354 -2.67 17.52 -3.67
N TYR A 355 -2.54 18.48 -2.75
CA TYR A 355 -2.24 19.86 -3.11
C TYR A 355 -0.92 20.40 -2.59
N ARG A 356 -0.26 19.71 -1.65
CA ARG A 356 0.93 20.24 -0.95
C ARG A 356 2.08 19.24 -0.79
N ALA A 357 1.77 17.97 -0.50
CA ALA A 357 2.80 16.97 -0.25
C ALA A 357 3.47 16.48 -1.55
N ASN A 358 4.71 16.07 -1.42
CA ASN A 358 5.41 15.35 -2.48
C ASN A 358 5.10 13.88 -2.37
N ASP A 359 4.22 13.40 -3.23
CA ASP A 359 3.74 12.02 -3.30
C ASP A 359 3.86 11.45 -4.72
N ALA A 360 3.81 10.13 -4.82
CA ALA A 360 3.72 9.43 -6.09
C ALA A 360 2.63 8.36 -6.03
N MET A 361 1.87 8.25 -7.12
CA MET A 361 0.92 7.17 -7.37
C MET A 361 1.27 6.53 -8.71
N LEU A 362 1.50 5.23 -8.72
CA LEU A 362 1.85 4.43 -9.88
C LEU A 362 0.67 3.57 -10.29
N ARG A 363 0.15 3.77 -11.51
CA ARG A 363 -0.85 2.91 -12.14
C ARG A 363 -0.16 1.81 -12.94
N ILE A 364 -0.59 0.57 -12.75
CA ILE A 364 -0.23 -0.58 -13.58
C ILE A 364 -1.51 -1.19 -14.16
N ILE A 365 -1.50 -1.49 -15.46
CA ILE A 365 -2.53 -2.26 -16.16
C ILE A 365 -1.90 -3.61 -16.52
N ASP A 366 -2.02 -4.57 -15.64
CA ASP A 366 -1.56 -5.95 -15.77
C ASP A 366 -2.44 -6.86 -14.93
N GLY A 367 -3.09 -7.84 -15.56
CA GLY A 367 -4.06 -8.71 -14.88
C GLY A 367 -3.43 -9.56 -13.78
N SER A 368 -2.18 -10.01 -13.94
CA SER A 368 -1.50 -10.82 -12.92
C SER A 368 -1.12 -9.97 -11.71
N VAL A 369 -0.63 -8.76 -11.93
CA VAL A 369 -0.36 -7.78 -10.86
C VAL A 369 -1.64 -7.43 -10.11
N THR A 370 -2.70 -7.05 -10.85
CA THR A 370 -3.96 -6.66 -10.24
C THR A 370 -4.58 -7.79 -9.42
N ASN A 371 -4.53 -9.05 -9.91
CA ASN A 371 -5.03 -10.19 -9.16
C ASN A 371 -4.28 -10.39 -7.84
N ARG A 372 -2.97 -10.18 -7.80
CA ARG A 372 -2.19 -10.23 -6.55
C ARG A 372 -2.66 -9.20 -5.53
N TYR A 373 -2.94 -7.99 -5.97
CA TYR A 373 -3.49 -6.94 -5.08
C TYR A 373 -4.94 -7.23 -4.67
N ILE A 374 -5.75 -7.86 -5.53
CA ILE A 374 -7.09 -8.35 -5.18
C ILE A 374 -7.00 -9.39 -4.04
N ASP A 375 -6.07 -10.31 -4.12
CA ASP A 375 -5.91 -11.36 -3.09
C ASP A 375 -5.42 -10.76 -1.77
N GLN A 376 -4.47 -9.83 -1.81
CA GLN A 376 -4.01 -9.08 -0.65
C GLN A 376 -5.16 -8.28 -0.01
N PHE A 377 -5.95 -7.55 -0.81
CA PHE A 377 -7.11 -6.81 -0.30
C PHE A 377 -8.14 -7.74 0.36
N ARG A 378 -8.43 -8.90 -0.24
CA ARG A 378 -9.35 -9.89 0.34
C ARG A 378 -8.88 -10.38 1.69
N ALA A 379 -7.59 -10.63 1.86
CA ALA A 379 -7.02 -11.06 3.13
C ALA A 379 -7.29 -10.05 4.25
N LEU A 380 -7.11 -8.75 3.98
CA LEU A 380 -7.42 -7.68 4.93
C LEU A 380 -8.93 -7.52 5.12
N TRP A 381 -9.72 -7.61 4.05
CA TRP A 381 -11.18 -7.49 4.10
C TRP A 381 -11.84 -8.59 4.94
N THR A 382 -11.36 -9.82 4.84
CA THR A 382 -11.93 -10.97 5.58
C THR A 382 -11.49 -11.02 7.04
N ASN A 383 -10.45 -10.28 7.41
CA ASN A 383 -9.92 -10.19 8.78
C ASN A 383 -9.94 -8.73 9.26
N PRO A 384 -11.10 -8.07 9.34
CA PRO A 384 -11.15 -6.66 9.73
C PRO A 384 -10.66 -6.48 11.17
N ARG A 385 -9.95 -5.38 11.38
CA ARG A 385 -9.44 -4.97 12.70
C ARG A 385 -10.08 -3.65 13.09
N THR A 386 -9.89 -3.22 14.34
CA THR A 386 -10.33 -1.89 14.77
C THR A 386 -9.60 -0.81 13.99
N CYS A 387 -10.26 0.33 13.80
CA CYS A 387 -9.57 1.54 13.34
C CYS A 387 -8.51 1.95 14.36
N ASP A 388 -7.52 2.74 13.90
CA ASP A 388 -6.45 3.30 14.71
C ASP A 388 -5.61 2.23 15.43
N ALA A 389 -4.43 1.92 14.91
CA ALA A 389 -3.52 0.98 15.56
C ALA A 389 -3.09 1.49 16.95
N PRO A 390 -2.89 0.60 17.93
CA PRO A 390 -2.34 0.99 19.22
C PRO A 390 -1.00 1.70 19.06
N GLY A 391 -0.88 2.93 19.61
CA GLY A 391 0.35 3.73 19.58
C GLY A 391 0.45 4.78 18.46
N GLU A 392 -0.56 4.92 17.62
CA GLU A 392 -0.73 6.07 16.72
C GLU A 392 -1.50 7.20 17.42
N GLY A 393 -0.97 7.74 18.50
CA GLY A 393 -1.51 8.89 19.23
C GLY A 393 -0.57 10.09 19.16
#